data_45e44f91bb8300dd219f169fe410cfb5
#
_entry.id   45e44f91bb8300dd219f169fe410cfb5
#
_cell.length_a   1.000
_cell.length_b   1.000
_cell.length_c   1.000
_cell.angle_alpha   90.00
_cell.angle_beta   90.00
_cell.angle_gamma   90.00
#
_symmetry.space_group_name_H-M   'P 1'
#
loop_
_entity.id
_entity.type
_entity.pdbx_description
1 polymer ?
#
loop_
_entity_poly.entity_id
_entity_poly.type
_entity_poly.pdbx_seq_one_letter_code
_entity_poly.pdbx_strand_id
1 'polypeptide(L)'
;MKFSELITKLHSASQPHMLMYIDIRSDCELADVNILASGQSDVQAGTLYFADAGQLTPDTVLPTNLLYYGTLPPELADRLTNSAMIDRGEFAVLFQTVKELLSYQQSDQQLYTQVLYMLCNGAELDRVLTKMTDVTGDLFVVIDSTGKLVAKTKNFYVDYPLWMRSIEQGYCSDILMEYIEDRRRKNEYSLSDKPFTLFCEHMQRYLLCTRIVYDNFMMGYVIIVSKTGMFSAAEQQIIPLLSNSAKERIVKSNNGNWIDYRASQLNNIFADMLAGAQNVDMERRMKLAKLSFPEQKCLAIIRPVYYKEPAYYKSRLIPDMQAIFGKTAFSVVKNDLVLLLTAADGGTITPEQRAALEQYTQGHRLIVGISNCFQANNQLSLHYNMLLQTLQLAKQMRSDQKLFFFSDYVYYALLDHVEDKSLLSFIRHPALDTLIHYDREKSAELYQTLRVFTKCGFNKAHTSERLFLHRNTVNYRIAQIESICGIDLSTTELLFSLQLSFLIDGYLNNVAF
;
A
#
# COMPACT_ATOMS: atom_id res chain seq x y z
N MET A 1 -35.86 13.41 -17.99
CA MET A 1 -36.79 12.50 -17.25
C MET A 1 -38.08 12.39 -18.04
N LYS A 2 -38.59 11.18 -18.24
CA LYS A 2 -39.87 10.99 -18.93
C LYS A 2 -41.04 11.37 -18.04
N PHE A 3 -42.14 11.79 -18.64
CA PHE A 3 -43.32 12.16 -17.90
C PHE A 3 -43.85 11.00 -17.05
N SER A 4 -43.91 9.78 -17.59
CA SER A 4 -44.28 8.56 -16.87
C SER A 4 -43.38 8.28 -15.66
N GLU A 5 -42.09 8.49 -15.80
CA GLU A 5 -41.11 8.31 -14.72
C GLU A 5 -41.30 9.36 -13.61
N LEU A 6 -41.57 10.62 -13.99
CA LEU A 6 -41.89 11.68 -13.03
C LEU A 6 -43.14 11.34 -12.21
N ILE A 7 -44.24 10.94 -12.88
CA ILE A 7 -45.46 10.56 -12.24
C ILE A 7 -45.26 9.40 -11.24
N THR A 8 -44.45 8.40 -11.65
CA THR A 8 -44.09 7.26 -10.77
C THR A 8 -43.31 7.71 -9.53
N LYS A 9 -42.33 8.61 -9.71
CA LYS A 9 -41.56 9.16 -8.58
C LYS A 9 -42.40 10.00 -7.64
N LEU A 10 -43.27 10.84 -8.16
CA LEU A 10 -44.18 11.64 -7.36
C LEU A 10 -45.17 10.76 -6.60
N HIS A 11 -45.65 9.69 -7.21
CA HIS A 11 -46.54 8.75 -6.58
C HIS A 11 -45.89 7.91 -5.47
N SER A 12 -44.62 7.58 -5.62
CA SER A 12 -43.85 6.81 -4.62
C SER A 12 -43.33 7.68 -3.45
N ALA A 13 -43.09 8.97 -3.68
CA ALA A 13 -42.56 9.91 -2.69
C ALA A 13 -43.63 10.60 -1.85
N SER A 14 -44.88 10.61 -2.31
CA SER A 14 -46.01 11.33 -1.72
C SER A 14 -47.10 10.36 -1.26
N GLN A 15 -48.01 10.82 -0.38
CA GLN A 15 -49.18 10.03 -0.02
C GLN A 15 -50.00 9.69 -1.27
N PRO A 16 -50.61 8.49 -1.38
CA PRO A 16 -51.22 7.96 -2.62
C PRO A 16 -52.40 8.75 -3.18
N HIS A 17 -52.81 9.85 -2.58
CA HIS A 17 -53.96 10.67 -2.98
C HIS A 17 -53.60 11.98 -3.69
N MET A 18 -52.31 12.27 -3.93
CA MET A 18 -51.88 13.54 -4.53
C MET A 18 -52.12 13.66 -6.04
N LEU A 19 -52.10 12.56 -6.77
CA LEU A 19 -52.27 12.54 -8.22
C LEU A 19 -53.54 11.74 -8.57
N MET A 20 -54.41 12.38 -9.32
CA MET A 20 -55.67 11.79 -9.77
C MET A 20 -55.78 11.91 -11.30
N TYR A 21 -56.60 11.08 -11.92
CA TYR A 21 -56.89 11.15 -13.37
C TYR A 21 -55.66 11.28 -14.25
N ILE A 22 -54.73 10.32 -14.14
CA ILE A 22 -53.51 10.28 -14.90
C ILE A 22 -53.79 9.77 -16.32
N ASP A 23 -53.49 10.56 -17.35
CA ASP A 23 -53.56 10.17 -18.76
C ASP A 23 -52.21 10.40 -19.43
N ILE A 24 -51.62 9.36 -20.00
CA ILE A 24 -50.30 9.39 -20.67
C ILE A 24 -50.45 8.76 -22.05
N ARG A 25 -50.48 9.60 -23.09
CA ARG A 25 -50.60 9.16 -24.49
C ARG A 25 -49.29 9.17 -25.25
N SER A 26 -48.29 9.95 -24.76
CA SER A 26 -46.95 10.03 -25.36
C SER A 26 -45.91 10.27 -24.27
N ASP A 27 -44.92 9.41 -24.18
CA ASP A 27 -43.91 9.50 -23.14
C ASP A 27 -42.71 10.36 -23.58
N CYS A 28 -42.83 11.68 -23.39
CA CYS A 28 -41.80 12.65 -23.78
C CYS A 28 -40.83 12.96 -22.64
N GLU A 29 -39.62 13.36 -23.00
CA GLU A 29 -38.61 13.84 -22.05
C GLU A 29 -38.95 15.26 -21.56
N LEU A 30 -38.87 15.45 -20.25
CA LEU A 30 -39.06 16.74 -19.57
C LEU A 30 -37.69 17.38 -19.29
N ALA A 31 -37.55 18.64 -19.68
CA ALA A 31 -36.35 19.44 -19.46
C ALA A 31 -36.59 20.62 -18.49
N ASP A 32 -37.80 21.11 -18.38
CA ASP A 32 -38.15 22.29 -17.57
C ASP A 32 -39.55 22.19 -17.00
N VAL A 33 -39.88 23.07 -16.05
CA VAL A 33 -41.22 23.22 -15.48
C VAL A 33 -41.65 24.69 -15.41
N ASN A 34 -42.85 24.97 -15.84
CA ASN A 34 -43.43 26.31 -15.83
C ASN A 34 -44.89 26.32 -15.39
N ILE A 35 -45.39 27.49 -15.09
CA ILE A 35 -46.84 27.69 -14.83
C ILE A 35 -47.48 28.21 -16.14
N LEU A 36 -48.58 27.54 -16.55
CA LEU A 36 -49.33 27.98 -17.71
C LEU A 36 -50.25 29.13 -17.30
N ALA A 37 -49.99 30.32 -17.84
CA ALA A 37 -50.82 31.49 -17.60
C ALA A 37 -51.98 31.57 -18.58
N SER A 38 -53.11 32.19 -18.16
CA SER A 38 -54.23 32.44 -19.03
C SER A 38 -53.83 33.29 -20.23
N GLY A 39 -54.16 32.82 -21.48
CA GLY A 39 -53.81 33.53 -22.72
C GLY A 39 -52.38 33.33 -23.21
N GLN A 40 -51.59 32.46 -22.61
CA GLN A 40 -50.24 32.12 -23.08
C GLN A 40 -50.33 31.34 -24.41
N SER A 41 -49.67 31.83 -25.43
CA SER A 41 -49.63 31.23 -26.78
C SER A 41 -48.33 30.49 -27.09
N ASP A 42 -47.24 30.74 -26.31
CA ASP A 42 -45.91 30.11 -26.49
C ASP A 42 -45.74 28.96 -25.49
N VAL A 43 -45.86 27.75 -25.99
CA VAL A 43 -45.73 26.50 -25.20
C VAL A 43 -44.56 25.73 -25.72
N GLN A 44 -43.56 25.52 -24.88
CA GLN A 44 -42.30 24.84 -25.24
C GLN A 44 -42.43 23.31 -25.15
N ALA A 45 -41.93 22.64 -26.18
CA ALA A 45 -41.84 21.18 -26.17
C ALA A 45 -40.83 20.70 -25.07
N GLY A 46 -41.19 19.64 -24.38
CA GLY A 46 -40.34 19.11 -23.27
C GLY A 46 -40.46 19.86 -21.95
N THR A 47 -41.35 20.88 -21.85
CA THR A 47 -41.66 21.56 -20.59
C THR A 47 -42.92 20.97 -19.96
N LEU A 48 -42.88 20.75 -18.67
CA LEU A 48 -44.07 20.42 -17.87
C LEU A 48 -44.74 21.70 -17.41
N TYR A 49 -46.02 21.82 -17.66
CA TYR A 49 -46.78 22.98 -17.20
C TYR A 49 -47.70 22.62 -16.02
N PHE A 50 -47.82 23.54 -15.09
CA PHE A 50 -48.76 23.52 -13.99
C PHE A 50 -49.86 24.56 -14.25
N ALA A 51 -51.14 24.20 -14.10
CA ALA A 51 -52.23 25.11 -14.38
C ALA A 51 -53.37 25.03 -13.38
N ASP A 52 -54.11 26.15 -13.21
CA ASP A 52 -55.47 26.19 -12.69
C ASP A 52 -56.45 25.91 -13.85
N ALA A 53 -57.08 24.76 -13.85
CA ALA A 53 -58.01 24.37 -14.90
C ALA A 53 -59.17 25.37 -15.07
N GLY A 54 -59.57 26.07 -14.00
CA GLY A 54 -60.63 27.08 -14.03
C GLY A 54 -60.23 28.37 -14.79
N GLN A 55 -58.95 28.56 -15.11
CA GLN A 55 -58.44 29.70 -15.87
C GLN A 55 -58.17 29.34 -17.35
N LEU A 56 -58.35 28.07 -17.75
CA LEU A 56 -58.16 27.63 -19.13
C LEU A 56 -59.41 27.86 -19.94
N THR A 57 -59.27 28.45 -21.12
CA THR A 57 -60.37 28.69 -22.08
C THR A 57 -60.26 27.74 -23.27
N PRO A 58 -61.35 27.52 -24.05
CA PRO A 58 -61.28 26.67 -25.24
C PRO A 58 -60.19 27.05 -26.25
N ASP A 59 -59.79 28.33 -26.28
CA ASP A 59 -58.79 28.89 -27.19
C ASP A 59 -57.36 28.74 -26.62
N THR A 60 -57.20 28.21 -25.40
CA THR A 60 -55.87 28.02 -24.78
C THR A 60 -55.05 27.03 -25.57
N VAL A 61 -53.80 27.39 -25.90
CA VAL A 61 -52.82 26.46 -26.46
C VAL A 61 -52.35 25.51 -25.39
N LEU A 62 -52.71 24.22 -25.51
CA LEU A 62 -52.40 23.20 -24.51
C LEU A 62 -50.98 22.69 -24.69
N PRO A 63 -50.19 22.54 -23.56
CA PRO A 63 -48.92 21.91 -23.58
C PRO A 63 -49.03 20.38 -23.72
N THR A 64 -47.97 19.73 -24.17
CA THR A 64 -47.88 18.26 -24.25
C THR A 64 -47.99 17.61 -22.88
N ASN A 65 -47.42 18.26 -21.83
CA ASN A 65 -47.37 17.74 -20.48
C ASN A 65 -47.97 18.75 -19.50
N LEU A 66 -49.07 18.36 -18.82
CA LEU A 66 -49.85 19.24 -17.94
C LEU A 66 -50.14 18.59 -16.60
N LEU A 67 -49.79 19.24 -15.50
CA LEU A 67 -50.36 18.97 -14.18
C LEU A 67 -51.35 20.10 -13.82
N TYR A 68 -52.55 19.77 -13.47
CA TYR A 68 -53.59 20.76 -13.21
C TYR A 68 -54.39 20.45 -11.96
N TYR A 69 -54.97 21.49 -11.37
CA TYR A 69 -55.97 21.34 -10.33
C TYR A 69 -57.27 22.01 -10.76
N GLY A 70 -58.41 21.59 -10.18
CA GLY A 70 -59.75 22.10 -10.53
C GLY A 70 -60.43 21.29 -11.63
N THR A 71 -61.59 21.78 -12.10
CA THR A 71 -62.37 21.09 -13.11
C THR A 71 -61.97 21.53 -14.51
N LEU A 72 -61.47 20.60 -15.31
CA LEU A 72 -61.09 20.85 -16.70
C LEU A 72 -62.33 20.92 -17.59
N PRO A 73 -62.48 21.95 -18.50
CA PRO A 73 -63.54 21.97 -19.49
C PRO A 73 -63.51 20.73 -20.38
N PRO A 74 -64.67 20.08 -20.66
CA PRO A 74 -64.71 18.82 -21.43
C PRO A 74 -64.04 18.95 -22.82
N GLU A 75 -64.16 20.08 -23.45
CA GLU A 75 -63.55 20.38 -24.77
C GLU A 75 -62.02 20.38 -24.79
N LEU A 76 -61.41 20.57 -23.61
CA LEU A 76 -59.96 20.56 -23.47
C LEU A 76 -59.42 19.19 -23.10
N ALA A 77 -60.23 18.34 -22.43
CA ALA A 77 -59.79 17.02 -21.97
C ALA A 77 -59.34 16.12 -23.12
N ASP A 78 -60.05 16.13 -24.25
CA ASP A 78 -59.70 15.30 -25.41
C ASP A 78 -58.43 15.78 -26.16
N ARG A 79 -58.04 17.02 -25.95
CA ARG A 79 -56.87 17.65 -26.59
C ARG A 79 -55.56 17.47 -25.81
N LEU A 80 -55.61 16.99 -24.56
CA LEU A 80 -54.43 16.74 -23.73
C LEU A 80 -53.69 15.50 -24.20
N THR A 81 -52.35 15.57 -24.20
CA THR A 81 -51.46 14.44 -24.55
C THR A 81 -51.05 13.70 -23.29
N ASN A 82 -50.44 14.40 -22.35
CA ASN A 82 -50.08 13.84 -21.04
C ASN A 82 -50.60 14.76 -19.95
N SER A 83 -51.36 14.24 -19.03
CA SER A 83 -51.94 15.02 -17.94
C SER A 83 -52.12 14.24 -16.66
N ALA A 84 -52.09 14.94 -15.55
CA ALA A 84 -52.55 14.41 -14.26
C ALA A 84 -53.19 15.55 -13.43
N MET A 85 -54.27 15.21 -12.72
CA MET A 85 -54.91 16.13 -11.80
C MET A 85 -54.22 16.06 -10.44
N ILE A 86 -53.97 17.20 -9.82
CA ILE A 86 -53.34 17.35 -8.50
C ILE A 86 -54.29 18.02 -7.52
N ASP A 87 -54.09 17.83 -6.22
CA ASP A 87 -54.78 18.60 -5.22
C ASP A 87 -54.34 20.07 -5.22
N ARG A 88 -55.29 21.00 -5.06
CA ARG A 88 -54.99 22.45 -5.03
C ARG A 88 -54.02 22.82 -3.90
N GLY A 89 -54.13 22.18 -2.75
CA GLY A 89 -53.28 22.41 -1.59
C GLY A 89 -51.81 22.02 -1.82
N GLU A 90 -51.56 21.10 -2.74
CA GLU A 90 -50.25 20.53 -3.03
C GLU A 90 -49.55 21.21 -4.23
N PHE A 91 -50.22 22.13 -4.94
CA PHE A 91 -49.70 22.77 -6.16
C PHE A 91 -48.30 23.35 -6.00
N ALA A 92 -48.09 24.17 -4.96
CA ALA A 92 -46.82 24.85 -4.75
C ALA A 92 -45.68 23.86 -4.36
N VAL A 93 -46.04 22.87 -3.53
CA VAL A 93 -45.08 21.83 -3.08
C VAL A 93 -44.66 20.96 -4.24
N LEU A 94 -45.60 20.48 -5.04
CA LEU A 94 -45.31 19.66 -6.22
C LEU A 94 -44.56 20.43 -7.28
N PHE A 95 -44.88 21.70 -7.54
CA PHE A 95 -44.15 22.53 -8.46
C PHE A 95 -42.66 22.69 -8.04
N GLN A 96 -42.43 22.99 -6.77
CA GLN A 96 -41.07 23.11 -6.24
C GLN A 96 -40.34 21.76 -6.30
N THR A 97 -40.99 20.67 -5.91
CA THR A 97 -40.38 19.31 -5.96
C THR A 97 -40.01 18.92 -7.39
N VAL A 98 -40.86 19.17 -8.36
CA VAL A 98 -40.57 18.88 -9.78
C VAL A 98 -39.44 19.73 -10.28
N LYS A 99 -39.39 21.03 -9.93
CA LYS A 99 -38.32 21.93 -10.29
C LYS A 99 -36.97 21.47 -9.75
N GLU A 100 -36.91 21.03 -8.51
CA GLU A 100 -35.73 20.46 -7.90
C GLU A 100 -35.29 19.15 -8.56
N LEU A 101 -36.24 18.26 -8.85
CA LEU A 101 -35.95 17.00 -9.54
C LEU A 101 -35.37 17.20 -10.96
N LEU A 102 -35.90 18.16 -11.71
CA LEU A 102 -35.39 18.45 -13.06
C LEU A 102 -34.03 19.16 -13.02
N SER A 103 -33.84 20.12 -12.10
CA SER A 103 -32.54 20.80 -11.93
C SER A 103 -31.44 19.83 -11.48
N TYR A 104 -31.75 18.88 -10.62
CA TYR A 104 -30.85 17.83 -10.18
C TYR A 104 -30.40 16.94 -11.35
N GLN A 105 -31.33 16.56 -12.24
CA GLN A 105 -30.98 15.79 -13.44
C GLN A 105 -30.08 16.53 -14.42
N GLN A 106 -30.30 17.82 -14.62
CA GLN A 106 -29.42 18.63 -15.46
C GLN A 106 -28.00 18.71 -14.89
N SER A 107 -27.88 18.89 -13.58
CA SER A 107 -26.61 18.86 -12.86
C SER A 107 -25.90 17.51 -13.00
N ASP A 108 -26.62 16.41 -12.86
CA ASP A 108 -26.10 15.05 -13.04
C ASP A 108 -25.56 14.81 -14.45
N GLN A 109 -26.26 15.25 -15.47
CA GLN A 109 -25.87 15.08 -16.86
C GLN A 109 -24.65 15.94 -17.21
N GLN A 110 -24.56 17.15 -16.65
CA GLN A 110 -23.38 17.99 -16.76
C GLN A 110 -22.16 17.37 -16.07
N LEU A 111 -22.33 16.84 -14.86
CA LEU A 111 -21.27 16.15 -14.13
C LEU A 111 -20.72 14.96 -14.93
N TYR A 112 -21.62 14.11 -15.42
CA TYR A 112 -21.24 12.95 -16.24
C TYR A 112 -20.41 13.36 -17.45
N THR A 113 -20.88 14.37 -18.19
CA THR A 113 -20.17 14.88 -19.39
C THR A 113 -18.80 15.47 -19.05
N GLN A 114 -18.71 16.25 -17.97
CA GLN A 114 -17.45 16.84 -17.51
C GLN A 114 -16.44 15.76 -17.09
N VAL A 115 -16.88 14.78 -16.33
CA VAL A 115 -16.01 13.67 -15.88
C VAL A 115 -15.53 12.86 -17.08
N LEU A 116 -16.41 12.52 -18.00
CA LEU A 116 -16.05 11.80 -19.21
C LEU A 116 -14.99 12.57 -20.02
N TYR A 117 -15.20 13.87 -20.22
CA TYR A 117 -14.23 14.74 -20.89
C TYR A 117 -12.87 14.75 -20.17
N MET A 118 -12.85 14.88 -18.85
CA MET A 118 -11.62 14.85 -18.07
C MET A 118 -10.88 13.52 -18.20
N LEU A 119 -11.59 12.39 -18.13
CA LEU A 119 -11.00 11.07 -18.30
C LEU A 119 -10.44 10.82 -19.70
N CYS A 120 -11.17 11.23 -20.75
CA CYS A 120 -10.72 11.12 -22.15
C CYS A 120 -9.47 11.95 -22.43
N ASN A 121 -9.31 13.11 -21.76
CA ASN A 121 -8.13 13.96 -21.86
C ASN A 121 -6.98 13.55 -20.90
N GLY A 122 -7.07 12.40 -20.24
CA GLY A 122 -6.00 11.88 -19.41
C GLY A 122 -5.77 12.64 -18.11
N ALA A 123 -6.78 13.36 -17.59
CA ALA A 123 -6.68 14.06 -16.31
C ALA A 123 -6.29 13.08 -15.17
N GLU A 124 -5.54 13.57 -14.19
CA GLU A 124 -5.22 12.77 -13.00
C GLU A 124 -6.48 12.42 -12.21
N LEU A 125 -6.54 11.17 -11.70
CA LEU A 125 -7.71 10.69 -10.98
C LEU A 125 -8.06 11.56 -9.77
N ASP A 126 -7.08 11.99 -8.97
CA ASP A 126 -7.33 12.86 -7.82
C ASP A 126 -8.08 14.14 -8.20
N ARG A 127 -7.75 14.71 -9.37
CA ARG A 127 -8.42 15.90 -9.90
C ARG A 127 -9.87 15.59 -10.31
N VAL A 128 -10.09 14.43 -10.95
CA VAL A 128 -11.43 13.97 -11.32
C VAL A 128 -12.28 13.75 -10.09
N LEU A 129 -11.76 13.00 -9.09
CA LEU A 129 -12.46 12.70 -7.84
C LEU A 129 -12.79 13.98 -7.06
N THR A 130 -11.87 14.94 -7.01
CA THR A 130 -12.11 16.23 -6.34
C THR A 130 -13.24 17.01 -7.03
N LYS A 131 -13.26 17.04 -8.38
CA LYS A 131 -14.34 17.69 -9.13
C LYS A 131 -15.70 17.07 -8.87
N MET A 132 -15.75 15.74 -8.75
CA MET A 132 -16.99 15.04 -8.39
C MET A 132 -17.46 15.43 -6.99
N THR A 133 -16.55 15.43 -6.01
CA THR A 133 -16.88 15.86 -4.63
C THR A 133 -17.40 17.31 -4.57
N ASP A 134 -16.83 18.22 -5.36
CA ASP A 134 -17.28 19.63 -5.41
C ASP A 134 -18.74 19.77 -5.87
N VAL A 135 -19.24 18.81 -6.67
CA VAL A 135 -20.61 18.82 -7.18
C VAL A 135 -21.58 18.01 -6.32
N THR A 136 -21.17 16.80 -5.89
CA THR A 136 -22.06 15.87 -5.18
C THR A 136 -21.99 16.02 -3.65
N GLY A 137 -20.89 16.53 -3.12
CA GLY A 137 -20.60 16.54 -1.68
C GLY A 137 -20.16 15.20 -1.12
N ASP A 138 -20.16 14.14 -1.93
CA ASP A 138 -19.71 12.81 -1.54
C ASP A 138 -18.20 12.66 -1.74
N LEU A 139 -17.57 11.74 -1.02
CA LEU A 139 -16.13 11.54 -1.05
C LEU A 139 -15.76 10.31 -1.88
N PHE A 140 -14.71 10.42 -2.65
CA PHE A 140 -14.27 9.39 -3.59
C PHE A 140 -12.88 8.90 -3.24
N VAL A 141 -12.68 7.58 -3.25
CA VAL A 141 -11.40 6.95 -3.05
C VAL A 141 -11.21 5.76 -3.99
N VAL A 142 -10.01 5.63 -4.53
CA VAL A 142 -9.59 4.47 -5.32
C VAL A 142 -8.46 3.77 -4.57
N ILE A 143 -8.62 2.48 -4.35
CA ILE A 143 -7.66 1.65 -3.63
C ILE A 143 -7.26 0.44 -4.47
N ASP A 144 -6.05 -0.03 -4.27
CA ASP A 144 -5.61 -1.31 -4.84
C ASP A 144 -6.07 -2.51 -3.99
N SER A 145 -5.77 -3.73 -4.44
CA SER A 145 -6.16 -4.96 -3.74
C SER A 145 -5.48 -5.15 -2.37
N THR A 146 -4.46 -4.36 -2.05
CA THR A 146 -3.81 -4.32 -0.72
C THR A 146 -4.40 -3.26 0.20
N GLY A 147 -5.38 -2.50 -0.27
CA GLY A 147 -5.95 -1.35 0.43
C GLY A 147 -5.11 -0.07 0.32
N LYS A 148 -4.01 -0.06 -0.46
CA LYS A 148 -3.21 1.14 -0.69
C LYS A 148 -3.98 2.14 -1.55
N LEU A 149 -3.92 3.43 -1.19
CA LEU A 149 -4.56 4.50 -1.94
C LEU A 149 -3.88 4.69 -3.30
N VAL A 150 -4.68 4.59 -4.36
CA VAL A 150 -4.29 4.91 -5.74
C VAL A 150 -4.67 6.34 -6.07
N ALA A 151 -5.85 6.78 -5.64
CA ALA A 151 -6.34 8.15 -5.78
C ALA A 151 -7.38 8.46 -4.70
N LYS A 152 -7.50 9.73 -4.34
CA LYS A 152 -8.53 10.23 -3.40
C LYS A 152 -8.94 11.67 -3.68
N THR A 153 -10.12 12.06 -3.22
CA THR A 153 -10.56 13.46 -3.17
C THR A 153 -9.58 14.29 -2.35
N LYS A 154 -9.29 15.52 -2.77
CA LYS A 154 -8.58 16.51 -1.93
C LYS A 154 -9.42 16.81 -0.69
N ASN A 155 -8.74 17.12 0.42
CA ASN A 155 -9.41 17.40 1.71
C ASN A 155 -10.39 16.32 2.16
N PHE A 156 -10.04 15.07 1.89
CA PHE A 156 -10.83 13.91 2.28
C PHE A 156 -10.99 13.86 3.81
N TYR A 157 -12.22 13.97 4.30
CA TYR A 157 -12.52 13.90 5.71
C TYR A 157 -13.76 13.05 5.97
N VAL A 158 -13.64 12.10 6.89
CA VAL A 158 -14.75 11.32 7.45
C VAL A 158 -14.62 11.36 8.97
N ASP A 159 -15.71 11.63 9.66
CA ASP A 159 -15.75 11.64 11.13
C ASP A 159 -15.64 10.22 11.70
N TYR A 160 -14.48 9.63 11.48
CA TYR A 160 -14.08 8.32 11.99
C TYR A 160 -12.54 8.26 12.11
N PRO A 161 -11.98 8.43 13.32
CA PRO A 161 -10.53 8.64 13.51
C PRO A 161 -9.65 7.51 12.96
N LEU A 162 -10.07 6.25 13.09
CA LEU A 162 -9.27 5.12 12.57
C LEU A 162 -9.19 5.13 11.04
N TRP A 163 -10.29 5.49 10.36
CA TRP A 163 -10.29 5.67 8.92
C TRP A 163 -9.37 6.81 8.51
N MET A 164 -9.49 7.96 9.15
CA MET A 164 -8.67 9.14 8.82
C MET A 164 -7.19 8.86 9.00
N ARG A 165 -6.80 8.19 10.09
CA ARG A 165 -5.41 7.76 10.30
C ARG A 165 -4.90 6.87 9.17
N SER A 166 -5.70 5.88 8.73
CA SER A 166 -5.35 4.99 7.62
C SER A 166 -5.19 5.76 6.31
N ILE A 167 -6.09 6.71 6.02
CA ILE A 167 -6.02 7.56 4.83
C ILE A 167 -4.79 8.49 4.86
N GLU A 168 -4.44 9.03 5.99
CA GLU A 168 -3.22 9.84 6.18
C GLU A 168 -1.96 9.00 5.93
N GLN A 169 -1.97 7.75 6.34
CA GLN A 169 -0.89 6.79 6.10
C GLN A 169 -0.85 6.24 4.66
N GLY A 170 -1.80 6.61 3.83
CA GLY A 170 -1.88 6.17 2.44
C GLY A 170 -2.60 4.83 2.23
N TYR A 171 -3.42 4.41 3.21
CA TYR A 171 -4.15 3.14 3.16
C TYR A 171 -5.63 3.30 3.50
N CYS A 172 -6.43 2.36 3.03
CA CYS A 172 -7.79 2.14 3.50
C CYS A 172 -7.74 1.36 4.82
N SER A 173 -8.70 1.58 5.70
CA SER A 173 -8.81 0.82 6.95
C SER A 173 -9.04 -0.68 6.66
N ASP A 174 -8.30 -1.55 7.35
CA ASP A 174 -8.43 -3.00 7.22
C ASP A 174 -9.84 -3.48 7.60
N ILE A 175 -10.44 -2.86 8.62
CA ILE A 175 -11.83 -3.15 9.03
C ILE A 175 -12.79 -2.91 7.87
N LEU A 176 -12.61 -1.81 7.12
CA LEU A 176 -13.44 -1.52 5.96
C LEU A 176 -13.21 -2.51 4.83
N MET A 177 -11.95 -2.87 4.55
CA MET A 177 -11.62 -3.84 3.52
C MET A 177 -12.26 -5.20 3.79
N GLU A 178 -12.16 -5.71 5.03
CA GLU A 178 -12.85 -6.94 5.41
C GLU A 178 -14.36 -6.82 5.33
N TYR A 179 -14.91 -5.69 5.76
CA TYR A 179 -16.34 -5.44 5.70
C TYR A 179 -16.85 -5.48 4.25
N ILE A 180 -16.19 -4.81 3.33
CA ILE A 180 -16.52 -4.84 1.89
C ILE A 180 -16.42 -6.27 1.35
N GLU A 181 -15.35 -7.01 1.66
CA GLU A 181 -15.15 -8.38 1.18
C GLU A 181 -16.17 -9.36 1.78
N ASP A 182 -16.49 -9.26 3.06
CA ASP A 182 -17.48 -10.12 3.71
C ASP A 182 -18.88 -9.89 3.16
N ARG A 183 -19.28 -8.65 3.02
CA ARG A 183 -20.60 -8.30 2.44
C ARG A 183 -20.70 -8.71 0.97
N ARG A 184 -19.63 -8.53 0.22
CA ARG A 184 -19.55 -9.00 -1.17
C ARG A 184 -19.77 -10.51 -1.26
N ARG A 185 -19.15 -11.29 -0.38
CA ARG A 185 -19.29 -12.77 -0.38
C ARG A 185 -20.71 -13.22 -0.01
N LYS A 186 -21.37 -12.52 0.90
CA LYS A 186 -22.71 -12.88 1.41
C LYS A 186 -23.85 -12.50 0.45
N ASN A 187 -23.67 -11.50 -0.40
CA ASN A 187 -24.75 -10.88 -1.19
C ASN A 187 -24.72 -11.22 -2.68
N GLU A 188 -24.25 -12.38 -3.09
CA GLU A 188 -24.23 -12.84 -4.52
C GLU A 188 -23.52 -11.91 -5.53
N TYR A 189 -22.97 -10.76 -5.09
CA TYR A 189 -22.19 -9.84 -5.93
C TYR A 189 -20.80 -10.40 -6.28
N SER A 190 -20.58 -11.68 -6.05
CA SER A 190 -19.24 -12.29 -6.04
C SER A 190 -18.54 -12.27 -7.40
N LEU A 191 -19.27 -12.19 -8.51
CA LEU A 191 -18.72 -12.23 -9.88
C LEU A 191 -19.08 -11.02 -10.74
N SER A 192 -19.95 -10.12 -10.25
CA SER A 192 -20.39 -8.96 -11.02
C SER A 192 -19.45 -7.77 -10.86
N ASP A 193 -19.16 -7.07 -11.96
CA ASP A 193 -18.46 -5.79 -11.97
C ASP A 193 -19.42 -4.60 -11.76
N LYS A 194 -20.71 -4.90 -11.50
CA LYS A 194 -21.72 -3.88 -11.23
C LYS A 194 -21.44 -3.20 -9.90
N PRO A 195 -21.72 -1.89 -9.78
CA PRO A 195 -21.69 -1.19 -8.51
C PRO A 195 -22.65 -1.80 -7.49
N PHE A 196 -22.26 -1.83 -6.23
CA PHE A 196 -23.08 -2.31 -5.12
C PHE A 196 -22.99 -1.35 -3.93
N THR A 197 -24.10 -1.20 -3.21
CA THR A 197 -24.23 -0.29 -2.07
C THR A 197 -24.15 -1.05 -0.76
N LEU A 198 -23.43 -0.48 0.21
CA LEU A 198 -23.25 -0.99 1.56
C LEU A 198 -23.50 0.12 2.58
N PHE A 199 -24.02 -0.20 3.75
CA PHE A 199 -24.00 0.70 4.91
C PHE A 199 -22.94 0.25 5.89
N CYS A 200 -21.92 1.07 6.10
CA CYS A 200 -20.85 0.79 7.04
C CYS A 200 -21.21 1.28 8.44
N GLU A 201 -21.58 0.36 9.33
CA GLU A 201 -21.99 0.64 10.71
C GLU A 201 -20.90 1.37 11.51
N HIS A 202 -19.63 1.02 11.28
CA HIS A 202 -18.50 1.63 11.97
C HIS A 202 -18.31 3.12 11.63
N MET A 203 -18.57 3.51 10.39
CA MET A 203 -18.42 4.89 9.93
C MET A 203 -19.76 5.66 9.91
N GLN A 204 -20.89 4.97 10.12
CA GLN A 204 -22.24 5.53 9.94
C GLN A 204 -22.36 6.22 8.57
N ARG A 205 -21.91 5.53 7.49
CA ARG A 205 -21.90 6.04 6.12
C ARG A 205 -22.34 4.96 5.14
N TYR A 206 -22.94 5.41 4.06
CA TYR A 206 -23.23 4.57 2.91
C TYR A 206 -22.04 4.55 1.96
N LEU A 207 -21.79 3.40 1.38
CA LEU A 207 -20.70 3.19 0.43
C LEU A 207 -21.28 2.67 -0.87
N LEU A 208 -20.94 3.28 -1.99
CA LEU A 208 -21.15 2.72 -3.33
C LEU A 208 -19.78 2.23 -3.82
N CYS A 209 -19.68 0.92 -4.04
CA CYS A 209 -18.42 0.27 -4.36
C CYS A 209 -18.49 -0.38 -5.75
N THR A 210 -17.40 -0.31 -6.50
CA THR A 210 -17.20 -1.17 -7.68
C THR A 210 -15.79 -1.74 -7.67
N ARG A 211 -15.65 -2.95 -8.21
CA ARG A 211 -14.34 -3.61 -8.32
C ARG A 211 -13.55 -3.05 -9.51
N ILE A 212 -12.24 -3.01 -9.34
CA ILE A 212 -11.30 -2.83 -10.45
C ILE A 212 -10.80 -4.23 -10.82
N VAL A 213 -11.18 -4.71 -12.01
CA VAL A 213 -10.87 -6.08 -12.46
C VAL A 213 -10.10 -6.04 -13.77
N TYR A 214 -9.05 -6.85 -13.87
CA TYR A 214 -8.28 -7.07 -15.08
C TYR A 214 -8.02 -8.57 -15.24
N ASP A 215 -8.39 -9.12 -16.39
CA ASP A 215 -8.20 -10.55 -16.72
C ASP A 215 -8.70 -11.50 -15.61
N ASN A 216 -9.91 -11.26 -15.10
CA ASN A 216 -10.54 -11.95 -13.97
C ASN A 216 -9.83 -11.82 -12.61
N PHE A 217 -8.80 -10.98 -12.52
CA PHE A 217 -8.12 -10.70 -11.25
C PHE A 217 -8.57 -9.37 -10.67
N MET A 218 -8.86 -9.38 -9.38
CA MET A 218 -9.23 -8.17 -8.66
C MET A 218 -7.99 -7.33 -8.37
N MET A 219 -7.99 -6.09 -8.86
CA MET A 219 -6.91 -5.11 -8.67
C MET A 219 -7.20 -4.10 -7.56
N GLY A 220 -8.46 -3.94 -7.16
CA GLY A 220 -8.84 -2.98 -6.14
C GLY A 220 -10.31 -2.59 -6.19
N TYR A 221 -10.62 -1.44 -5.58
CA TYR A 221 -11.97 -0.88 -5.53
C TYR A 221 -11.97 0.62 -5.84
N VAL A 222 -13.05 1.08 -6.49
CA VAL A 222 -13.50 2.48 -6.43
C VAL A 222 -14.63 2.53 -5.40
N ILE A 223 -14.56 3.46 -4.46
CA ILE A 223 -15.49 3.61 -3.35
C ILE A 223 -15.96 5.05 -3.29
N ILE A 224 -17.28 5.26 -3.24
CA ILE A 224 -17.92 6.53 -2.92
C ILE A 224 -18.45 6.45 -1.50
N VAL A 225 -18.17 7.45 -0.69
CA VAL A 225 -18.58 7.53 0.72
C VAL A 225 -19.60 8.66 0.88
N SER A 226 -20.84 8.31 1.19
CA SER A 226 -21.95 9.25 1.33
C SER A 226 -22.56 9.24 2.74
N LYS A 227 -23.09 10.38 3.17
CA LYS A 227 -23.87 10.49 4.41
C LYS A 227 -25.30 10.00 4.23
N THR A 228 -25.90 10.27 3.09
CA THR A 228 -27.32 10.06 2.81
C THR A 228 -27.64 8.70 2.21
N GLY A 229 -26.67 8.11 1.48
CA GLY A 229 -26.89 6.88 0.71
C GLY A 229 -27.70 7.08 -0.57
N MET A 230 -28.03 8.30 -0.89
CA MET A 230 -28.71 8.66 -2.13
C MET A 230 -27.66 8.95 -3.20
N PHE A 231 -27.19 7.90 -3.85
CA PHE A 231 -26.23 8.04 -4.97
C PHE A 231 -26.99 8.44 -6.24
N SER A 232 -26.53 9.51 -6.86
CA SER A 232 -27.13 10.04 -8.07
C SER A 232 -26.98 9.07 -9.26
N ALA A 233 -27.80 9.27 -10.29
CA ALA A 233 -27.68 8.50 -11.53
C ALA A 233 -26.31 8.72 -12.19
N ALA A 234 -25.78 9.94 -12.11
CA ALA A 234 -24.43 10.26 -12.60
C ALA A 234 -23.36 9.47 -11.85
N GLU A 235 -23.38 9.45 -10.53
CA GLU A 235 -22.41 8.68 -9.72
C GLU A 235 -22.45 7.20 -10.06
N GLN A 236 -23.63 6.60 -10.17
CA GLN A 236 -23.79 5.19 -10.53
C GLN A 236 -23.25 4.87 -11.94
N GLN A 237 -23.35 5.80 -12.89
CA GLN A 237 -22.82 5.65 -14.25
C GLN A 237 -21.32 5.96 -14.32
N ILE A 238 -20.82 6.89 -13.51
CA ILE A 238 -19.41 7.33 -13.54
C ILE A 238 -18.50 6.30 -12.85
N ILE A 239 -18.96 5.64 -11.78
CA ILE A 239 -18.11 4.74 -10.99
C ILE A 239 -17.49 3.59 -11.82
N PRO A 240 -18.17 2.96 -12.79
CA PRO A 240 -17.52 2.00 -13.69
C PRO A 240 -16.48 2.64 -14.62
N LEU A 241 -16.67 3.90 -15.05
CA LEU A 241 -15.70 4.63 -15.86
C LEU A 241 -14.42 4.92 -15.06
N LEU A 242 -14.57 5.30 -13.79
CA LEU A 242 -13.46 5.48 -12.87
C LEU A 242 -12.70 4.15 -12.66
N SER A 243 -13.43 3.05 -12.51
CA SER A 243 -12.82 1.71 -12.40
C SER A 243 -11.98 1.38 -13.63
N ASN A 244 -12.50 1.61 -14.83
CA ASN A 244 -11.75 1.38 -16.07
C ASN A 244 -10.52 2.30 -16.19
N SER A 245 -10.65 3.58 -15.86
CA SER A 245 -9.51 4.52 -15.89
C SER A 245 -8.45 4.14 -14.85
N ALA A 246 -8.84 3.75 -13.63
CA ALA A 246 -7.94 3.27 -12.61
C ALA A 246 -7.22 2.00 -13.06
N LYS A 247 -7.94 1.04 -13.64
CA LYS A 247 -7.39 -0.18 -14.23
C LYS A 247 -6.30 0.12 -15.26
N GLU A 248 -6.59 0.99 -16.24
CA GLU A 248 -5.60 1.35 -17.25
C GLU A 248 -4.34 1.96 -16.66
N ARG A 249 -4.47 2.83 -15.66
CA ARG A 249 -3.31 3.43 -14.99
C ARG A 249 -2.48 2.40 -14.24
N ILE A 250 -3.12 1.53 -13.47
CA ILE A 250 -2.46 0.45 -12.74
C ILE A 250 -1.74 -0.49 -13.72
N VAL A 251 -2.38 -0.86 -14.83
CA VAL A 251 -1.79 -1.74 -15.86
C VAL A 251 -0.62 -1.04 -16.56
N LYS A 252 -0.77 0.21 -16.99
CA LYS A 252 0.31 0.98 -17.65
C LYS A 252 1.52 1.18 -16.74
N SER A 253 1.33 1.42 -15.44
CA SER A 253 2.42 1.58 -14.48
C SER A 253 3.23 0.29 -14.27
N ASN A 254 2.68 -0.87 -14.65
CA ASN A 254 3.28 -2.20 -14.49
C ASN A 254 3.55 -2.91 -15.84
N ASN A 255 3.93 -2.16 -16.85
CA ASN A 255 4.29 -2.67 -18.21
C ASN A 255 3.19 -3.53 -18.87
N GLY A 256 1.94 -3.39 -18.46
CA GLY A 256 0.81 -4.13 -19.02
C GLY A 256 0.71 -5.60 -18.60
N ASN A 257 1.53 -6.06 -17.63
CA ASN A 257 1.58 -7.46 -17.22
C ASN A 257 1.04 -7.66 -15.80
N TRP A 258 0.10 -8.58 -15.62
CA TRP A 258 -0.46 -8.96 -14.33
C TRP A 258 0.59 -9.53 -13.35
N ILE A 259 1.54 -10.32 -13.85
CA ILE A 259 2.61 -10.90 -13.02
C ILE A 259 3.47 -9.77 -12.44
N ASP A 260 3.76 -8.74 -13.24
CA ASP A 260 4.53 -7.57 -12.80
C ASP A 260 3.72 -6.72 -11.80
N TYR A 261 2.41 -6.65 -11.96
CA TYR A 261 1.53 -5.99 -11.00
C TYR A 261 1.56 -6.67 -9.62
N ARG A 262 1.43 -8.01 -9.56
CA ARG A 262 1.52 -8.75 -8.29
C ARG A 262 2.90 -8.64 -7.65
N ALA A 263 3.95 -8.72 -8.43
CA ALA A 263 5.32 -8.51 -7.97
C ALA A 263 5.51 -7.08 -7.41
N SER A 264 4.95 -6.08 -8.10
CA SER A 264 4.98 -4.68 -7.64
C SER A 264 4.23 -4.49 -6.32
N GLN A 265 3.08 -5.12 -6.13
CA GLN A 265 2.34 -5.07 -4.86
C GLN A 265 3.14 -5.71 -3.71
N LEU A 266 3.74 -6.87 -3.97
CA LEU A 266 4.58 -7.54 -2.98
C LEU A 266 5.78 -6.67 -2.59
N ASN A 267 6.43 -6.03 -3.57
CA ASN A 267 7.53 -5.11 -3.36
C ASN A 267 7.11 -3.86 -2.56
N ASN A 268 5.91 -3.32 -2.82
CA ASN A 268 5.39 -2.19 -2.06
C ASN A 268 5.15 -2.56 -0.59
N ILE A 269 4.52 -3.70 -0.33
CA ILE A 269 4.32 -4.21 1.04
C ILE A 269 5.68 -4.43 1.72
N PHE A 270 6.63 -5.02 1.02
CA PHE A 270 7.98 -5.24 1.52
C PHE A 270 8.69 -3.92 1.89
N ALA A 271 8.60 -2.91 1.02
CA ALA A 271 9.17 -1.58 1.28
C ALA A 271 8.56 -0.91 2.53
N ASP A 272 7.22 -1.00 2.69
CA ASP A 272 6.51 -0.44 3.84
C ASP A 272 6.93 -1.15 5.15
N MET A 273 7.10 -2.48 5.11
CA MET A 273 7.57 -3.26 6.27
C MET A 273 9.03 -2.95 6.63
N LEU A 274 9.91 -2.72 5.65
CA LEU A 274 11.28 -2.27 5.88
C LEU A 274 11.32 -0.89 6.55
N ALA A 275 10.40 0.01 6.18
CA ALA A 275 10.30 1.34 6.77
C ALA A 275 9.71 1.32 8.20
N GLY A 276 9.30 0.16 8.71
CA GLY A 276 8.73 0.02 10.05
C GLY A 276 7.31 0.57 10.20
N ALA A 277 6.52 0.56 9.14
CA ALA A 277 5.11 0.97 9.17
C ALA A 277 4.32 0.05 10.12
N GLN A 278 4.18 0.46 11.38
CA GLN A 278 3.63 -0.36 12.47
C GLN A 278 2.10 -0.38 12.55
N ASN A 279 1.42 0.50 11.82
CA ASN A 279 0.00 0.78 12.08
C ASN A 279 -0.97 0.11 11.10
N VAL A 280 -0.48 -0.64 10.13
CA VAL A 280 -1.32 -1.36 9.19
C VAL A 280 -1.00 -2.82 9.34
N ASP A 281 -2.01 -3.64 9.56
CA ASP A 281 -1.87 -5.10 9.63
C ASP A 281 -1.43 -5.62 8.23
N MET A 282 -0.11 -5.62 8.02
CA MET A 282 0.49 -6.03 6.76
C MET A 282 0.19 -7.49 6.43
N GLU A 283 0.10 -8.35 7.44
CA GLU A 283 -0.25 -9.76 7.24
C GLU A 283 -1.68 -9.90 6.73
N ARG A 284 -2.59 -9.10 7.27
CA ARG A 284 -3.98 -9.06 6.85
C ARG A 284 -4.10 -8.52 5.41
N ARG A 285 -3.36 -7.48 5.06
CA ARG A 285 -3.28 -6.94 3.70
C ARG A 285 -2.75 -7.99 2.71
N MET A 286 -1.68 -8.69 3.06
CA MET A 286 -1.14 -9.79 2.25
C MET A 286 -2.18 -10.89 2.05
N LYS A 287 -2.92 -11.26 3.10
CA LYS A 287 -3.99 -12.26 3.03
C LYS A 287 -5.13 -11.81 2.11
N LEU A 288 -5.59 -10.56 2.21
CA LEU A 288 -6.62 -9.99 1.33
C LEU A 288 -6.18 -9.98 -0.15
N ALA A 289 -4.93 -9.60 -0.40
CA ALA A 289 -4.34 -9.59 -1.74
C ALA A 289 -3.90 -10.99 -2.24
N LYS A 290 -4.06 -12.04 -1.42
CA LYS A 290 -3.57 -13.40 -1.69
C LYS A 290 -2.06 -13.42 -2.02
N LEU A 291 -1.29 -12.63 -1.29
CA LEU A 291 0.16 -12.57 -1.36
C LEU A 291 0.77 -13.25 -0.13
N SER A 292 1.98 -13.79 -0.27
CA SER A 292 2.72 -14.39 0.84
C SER A 292 4.21 -14.20 0.64
N PHE A 293 4.94 -14.05 1.74
CA PHE A 293 6.39 -14.17 1.78
C PHE A 293 6.79 -15.61 2.09
N PRO A 294 8.03 -16.01 1.80
CA PRO A 294 8.55 -17.31 2.24
C PRO A 294 8.40 -17.48 3.76
N GLU A 295 8.17 -18.71 4.22
CA GLU A 295 8.10 -19.00 5.66
C GLU A 295 9.46 -18.78 6.33
N GLN A 296 10.50 -19.46 5.83
CA GLN A 296 11.88 -19.22 6.22
C GLN A 296 12.51 -18.23 5.26
N LYS A 297 12.98 -17.12 5.78
CA LYS A 297 13.51 -16.01 4.96
C LYS A 297 14.72 -15.34 5.58
N CYS A 298 15.51 -14.70 4.74
CA CYS A 298 16.58 -13.80 5.16
C CYS A 298 16.61 -12.56 4.26
N LEU A 299 17.29 -11.51 4.69
CA LEU A 299 17.49 -10.30 3.91
C LEU A 299 18.88 -10.27 3.30
N ALA A 300 18.97 -9.78 2.08
CA ALA A 300 20.22 -9.36 1.47
C ALA A 300 20.18 -7.87 1.17
N ILE A 301 21.23 -7.13 1.54
CA ILE A 301 21.48 -5.76 1.11
C ILE A 301 22.62 -5.77 0.11
N ILE A 302 22.37 -5.30 -1.11
CA ILE A 302 23.38 -5.13 -2.15
C ILE A 302 23.60 -3.63 -2.33
N ARG A 303 24.78 -3.16 -1.91
CA ARG A 303 25.18 -1.75 -1.88
C ARG A 303 26.25 -1.46 -2.91
N PRO A 304 25.94 -0.67 -3.96
CA PRO A 304 26.97 -0.12 -4.83
C PRO A 304 27.91 0.82 -4.05
N VAL A 305 29.20 0.71 -4.28
CA VAL A 305 30.22 1.58 -3.64
C VAL A 305 30.02 3.06 -4.03
N TYR A 306 29.49 3.31 -5.23
CA TYR A 306 29.14 4.63 -5.73
C TYR A 306 27.65 4.72 -6.01
N TYR A 307 27.09 5.93 -5.91
CA TYR A 307 25.71 6.19 -6.28
C TYR A 307 25.40 5.68 -7.69
N LYS A 308 24.24 5.07 -7.84
CA LYS A 308 23.71 4.59 -9.12
C LYS A 308 22.32 5.17 -9.37
N GLU A 309 22.08 5.50 -10.63
CA GLU A 309 20.77 5.95 -11.07
C GLU A 309 19.73 4.81 -11.02
N PRO A 310 18.43 5.13 -10.87
CA PRO A 310 17.34 4.12 -10.83
C PRO A 310 17.35 3.15 -12.03
N ALA A 311 17.76 3.63 -13.21
CA ALA A 311 17.84 2.80 -14.41
C ALA A 311 18.82 1.62 -14.25
N TYR A 312 19.92 1.81 -13.53
CA TYR A 312 20.90 0.75 -13.26
C TYR A 312 20.29 -0.43 -12.50
N TYR A 313 19.45 -0.14 -11.50
CA TYR A 313 18.79 -1.19 -10.73
C TYR A 313 17.84 -2.00 -11.60
N LYS A 314 16.99 -1.33 -12.40
CA LYS A 314 15.99 -1.99 -13.25
C LYS A 314 16.60 -2.78 -14.39
N SER A 315 17.60 -2.22 -15.07
CA SER A 315 18.16 -2.81 -16.28
C SER A 315 19.27 -3.84 -16.04
N ARG A 316 19.89 -3.82 -14.85
CA ARG A 316 21.05 -4.67 -14.59
C ARG A 316 20.98 -5.35 -13.22
N LEU A 317 21.03 -4.61 -12.11
CA LEU A 317 21.27 -5.21 -10.80
C LEU A 317 20.14 -6.16 -10.37
N ILE A 318 18.86 -5.77 -10.55
CA ILE A 318 17.71 -6.62 -10.21
C ILE A 318 17.68 -7.89 -11.08
N PRO A 319 17.80 -7.82 -12.42
CA PRO A 319 17.88 -9.03 -13.26
C PRO A 319 19.04 -9.96 -12.88
N ASP A 320 20.24 -9.42 -12.61
CA ASP A 320 21.40 -10.21 -12.23
C ASP A 320 21.18 -10.92 -10.89
N MET A 321 20.58 -10.24 -9.90
CA MET A 321 20.24 -10.85 -8.62
C MET A 321 19.12 -11.88 -8.74
N GLN A 322 18.14 -11.67 -9.63
CA GLN A 322 17.11 -12.65 -9.92
C GLN A 322 17.64 -13.89 -10.64
N ALA A 323 18.72 -13.77 -11.39
CA ALA A 323 19.42 -14.92 -11.95
C ALA A 323 20.09 -15.80 -10.88
N ILE A 324 20.58 -15.19 -9.78
CA ILE A 324 21.22 -15.91 -8.66
C ILE A 324 20.17 -16.49 -7.70
N PHE A 325 19.17 -15.70 -7.32
CA PHE A 325 18.23 -16.03 -6.23
C PHE A 325 16.83 -16.42 -6.70
N GLY A 326 16.54 -16.32 -7.99
CA GLY A 326 15.18 -16.45 -8.52
C GLY A 326 14.33 -15.19 -8.30
N LYS A 327 13.03 -15.28 -8.60
CA LYS A 327 12.09 -14.18 -8.37
C LYS A 327 11.84 -14.01 -6.87
N THR A 328 12.17 -12.85 -6.35
CA THR A 328 12.07 -12.49 -4.92
C THR A 328 11.49 -11.10 -4.78
N ALA A 329 10.91 -10.79 -3.62
CA ALA A 329 10.50 -9.43 -3.30
C ALA A 329 11.75 -8.56 -3.09
N PHE A 330 11.70 -7.33 -3.59
CA PHE A 330 12.80 -6.38 -3.48
C PHE A 330 12.31 -4.95 -3.24
N SER A 331 13.21 -4.13 -2.70
CA SER A 331 13.03 -2.68 -2.60
C SER A 331 14.37 -1.98 -2.81
N VAL A 332 14.34 -0.80 -3.43
CA VAL A 332 15.51 0.08 -3.52
C VAL A 332 15.34 1.19 -2.48
N VAL A 333 16.17 1.16 -1.44
CA VAL A 333 16.15 2.12 -0.34
C VAL A 333 17.42 2.95 -0.39
N LYS A 334 17.30 4.25 -0.68
CA LYS A 334 18.44 5.12 -0.94
C LYS A 334 19.29 4.58 -2.11
N ASN A 335 20.48 4.05 -1.82
CA ASN A 335 21.41 3.44 -2.81
C ASN A 335 21.57 1.92 -2.60
N ASP A 336 20.71 1.29 -1.82
CA ASP A 336 20.76 -0.13 -1.51
C ASP A 336 19.64 -0.88 -2.22
N LEU A 337 19.94 -1.97 -2.89
CA LEU A 337 18.95 -2.96 -3.29
C LEU A 337 18.77 -3.95 -2.13
N VAL A 338 17.59 -3.99 -1.56
CA VAL A 338 17.22 -4.92 -0.48
C VAL A 338 16.37 -6.03 -1.08
N LEU A 339 16.76 -7.28 -0.85
CA LEU A 339 16.07 -8.47 -1.31
C LEU A 339 15.54 -9.27 -0.12
N LEU A 340 14.34 -9.85 -0.28
CA LEU A 340 13.80 -10.85 0.63
C LEU A 340 14.01 -12.23 0.03
N LEU A 341 14.96 -12.97 0.54
CA LEU A 341 15.35 -14.27 0.03
C LEU A 341 14.61 -15.39 0.77
N THR A 342 14.30 -16.48 0.08
CA THR A 342 13.94 -17.74 0.73
C THR A 342 15.20 -18.34 1.34
N ALA A 343 15.17 -18.63 2.64
CA ALA A 343 16.31 -19.22 3.31
C ALA A 343 16.53 -20.68 2.85
N ALA A 344 17.80 -21.05 2.72
CA ALA A 344 18.18 -22.42 2.39
C ALA A 344 18.07 -23.33 3.62
N ASP A 345 17.85 -24.62 3.42
CA ASP A 345 17.85 -25.61 4.47
C ASP A 345 19.21 -25.61 5.21
N GLY A 346 19.17 -25.36 6.51
CA GLY A 346 20.35 -25.29 7.37
C GLY A 346 21.22 -24.03 7.24
N GLY A 347 20.79 -23.00 6.49
CA GLY A 347 21.55 -21.76 6.30
C GLY A 347 20.72 -20.60 5.77
N THR A 348 21.39 -19.51 5.41
CA THR A 348 20.74 -18.31 4.87
C THR A 348 20.61 -18.36 3.35
N ILE A 349 21.70 -18.76 2.67
CA ILE A 349 21.76 -18.95 1.20
C ILE A 349 22.51 -20.25 0.90
N THR A 350 22.28 -20.83 -0.27
CA THR A 350 22.96 -22.08 -0.66
C THR A 350 24.44 -21.83 -0.96
N PRO A 351 25.30 -22.87 -0.91
CA PRO A 351 26.71 -22.75 -1.29
C PRO A 351 26.88 -22.24 -2.73
N GLU A 352 26.01 -22.65 -3.66
CA GLU A 352 26.02 -22.22 -5.05
C GLU A 352 25.67 -20.73 -5.19
N GLN A 353 24.64 -20.28 -4.46
CA GLN A 353 24.26 -18.86 -4.40
C GLN A 353 25.39 -18.01 -3.79
N ARG A 354 26.04 -18.52 -2.75
CA ARG A 354 27.18 -17.87 -2.13
C ARG A 354 28.34 -17.72 -3.13
N ALA A 355 28.72 -18.78 -3.80
CA ALA A 355 29.81 -18.77 -4.78
C ALA A 355 29.50 -17.82 -5.97
N ALA A 356 28.26 -17.86 -6.49
CA ALA A 356 27.83 -16.95 -7.54
C ALA A 356 27.88 -15.48 -7.09
N LEU A 357 27.46 -15.20 -5.85
CA LEU A 357 27.47 -13.85 -5.29
C LEU A 357 28.90 -13.35 -5.05
N GLU A 358 29.80 -14.19 -4.53
CA GLU A 358 31.23 -13.87 -4.36
C GLU A 358 31.89 -13.58 -5.71
N GLN A 359 31.63 -14.39 -6.73
CA GLN A 359 32.12 -14.14 -8.08
C GLN A 359 31.56 -12.84 -8.66
N TYR A 360 30.26 -12.58 -8.48
CA TYR A 360 29.63 -11.35 -8.97
C TYR A 360 30.23 -10.09 -8.31
N THR A 361 30.47 -10.13 -6.99
CA THR A 361 31.06 -8.99 -6.26
C THR A 361 32.52 -8.71 -6.63
N GLN A 362 33.28 -9.72 -7.06
CA GLN A 362 34.64 -9.51 -7.56
C GLN A 362 34.68 -8.69 -8.85
N GLY A 363 33.71 -8.94 -9.77
CA GLY A 363 33.63 -8.21 -11.04
C GLY A 363 32.95 -6.83 -10.93
N HIS A 364 32.29 -6.54 -9.80
CA HIS A 364 31.52 -5.34 -9.60
C HIS A 364 31.91 -4.65 -8.28
N ARG A 365 31.87 -3.33 -8.27
CA ARG A 365 32.15 -2.54 -7.04
C ARG A 365 30.92 -2.49 -6.15
N LEU A 366 30.62 -3.63 -5.51
CA LEU A 366 29.48 -3.85 -4.64
C LEU A 366 29.93 -4.36 -3.28
N ILE A 367 29.14 -4.08 -2.27
CA ILE A 367 29.22 -4.65 -0.93
C ILE A 367 27.89 -5.34 -0.66
N VAL A 368 27.93 -6.56 -0.12
CA VAL A 368 26.73 -7.36 0.14
C VAL A 368 26.69 -7.77 1.61
N GLY A 369 25.54 -7.60 2.23
CA GLY A 369 25.25 -8.09 3.57
C GLY A 369 24.10 -9.12 3.53
N ILE A 370 24.21 -10.19 4.33
CA ILE A 370 23.18 -11.22 4.48
C ILE A 370 22.80 -11.31 5.97
N SER A 371 21.47 -11.22 6.27
CA SER A 371 20.96 -11.33 7.63
C SER A 371 20.90 -12.79 8.09
N ASN A 372 20.66 -13.03 9.39
CA ASN A 372 20.20 -14.33 9.86
C ASN A 372 18.81 -14.67 9.31
N CYS A 373 18.45 -15.96 9.34
CA CYS A 373 17.11 -16.42 9.00
C CYS A 373 16.09 -16.01 10.07
N PHE A 374 14.86 -15.76 9.63
CA PHE A 374 13.73 -15.47 10.48
C PHE A 374 12.42 -15.95 9.82
N GLN A 375 11.35 -16.06 10.62
CA GLN A 375 10.04 -16.49 10.15
C GLN A 375 9.02 -15.34 10.19
N ALA A 376 8.94 -14.64 11.31
CA ALA A 376 7.91 -13.64 11.55
C ALA A 376 8.12 -12.37 10.70
N ASN A 377 7.08 -11.98 9.98
CA ASN A 377 7.15 -10.81 9.09
C ASN A 377 7.37 -9.49 9.84
N ASN A 378 6.90 -9.36 11.08
CA ASN A 378 7.12 -8.18 11.92
C ASN A 378 8.59 -7.97 12.33
N GLN A 379 9.46 -8.96 12.10
CA GLN A 379 10.90 -8.85 12.36
C GLN A 379 11.70 -8.25 11.17
N LEU A 380 11.05 -8.02 10.04
CA LEU A 380 11.70 -7.51 8.81
C LEU A 380 12.51 -6.23 9.07
N SER A 381 11.91 -5.23 9.70
CA SER A 381 12.58 -3.96 10.03
C SER A 381 13.76 -4.15 10.98
N LEU A 382 13.63 -5.04 11.97
CA LEU A 382 14.71 -5.37 12.90
C LEU A 382 15.92 -5.97 12.15
N HIS A 383 15.69 -7.01 11.33
CA HIS A 383 16.74 -7.66 10.54
C HIS A 383 17.38 -6.71 9.53
N TYR A 384 16.61 -5.80 8.94
CA TYR A 384 17.13 -4.76 8.05
C TYR A 384 18.08 -3.81 8.78
N ASN A 385 17.69 -3.30 9.96
CA ASN A 385 18.52 -2.39 10.75
C ASN A 385 19.79 -3.06 11.25
N MET A 386 19.70 -4.31 11.72
CA MET A 386 20.87 -5.10 12.12
C MET A 386 21.83 -5.32 10.95
N LEU A 387 21.31 -5.52 9.75
CA LEU A 387 22.13 -5.70 8.55
C LEU A 387 22.81 -4.40 8.11
N LEU A 388 22.14 -3.26 8.24
CA LEU A 388 22.74 -1.94 8.03
C LEU A 388 23.91 -1.71 9.00
N GLN A 389 23.74 -2.07 10.28
CA GLN A 389 24.80 -1.98 11.30
C GLN A 389 25.97 -2.92 10.96
N THR A 390 25.70 -4.13 10.48
CA THR A 390 26.76 -5.06 10.01
C THR A 390 27.63 -4.42 8.93
N LEU A 391 27.01 -3.81 7.92
CA LEU A 391 27.76 -3.16 6.83
C LEU A 391 28.55 -1.93 7.31
N GLN A 392 28.04 -1.22 8.32
CA GLN A 392 28.77 -0.11 8.95
C GLN A 392 29.99 -0.61 9.72
N LEU A 393 29.83 -1.65 10.55
CA LEU A 393 30.90 -2.27 11.32
C LEU A 393 31.97 -2.87 10.39
N ALA A 394 31.57 -3.57 9.34
CA ALA A 394 32.49 -4.12 8.35
C ALA A 394 33.35 -3.03 7.69
N LYS A 395 32.76 -1.87 7.40
CA LYS A 395 33.48 -0.71 6.88
C LYS A 395 34.46 -0.12 7.93
N GLN A 396 34.04 0.01 9.18
CA GLN A 396 34.90 0.51 10.28
C GLN A 396 36.09 -0.40 10.52
N MET A 397 35.87 -1.73 10.47
CA MET A 397 36.90 -2.74 10.66
C MET A 397 37.83 -2.92 9.44
N ARG A 398 37.71 -2.05 8.42
CA ARG A 398 38.56 -2.06 7.21
C ARG A 398 38.67 -3.45 6.56
N SER A 399 37.57 -4.21 6.58
CA SER A 399 37.55 -5.52 5.95
C SER A 399 37.65 -5.42 4.42
N ASP A 400 38.53 -6.21 3.82
CA ASP A 400 38.69 -6.31 2.37
C ASP A 400 37.59 -7.20 1.72
N GLN A 401 36.81 -7.90 2.53
CA GLN A 401 35.69 -8.72 2.04
C GLN A 401 34.61 -7.85 1.39
N LYS A 402 33.84 -8.47 0.53
CA LYS A 402 32.70 -7.82 -0.16
C LYS A 402 31.37 -8.46 0.23
N LEU A 403 31.40 -9.63 0.85
CA LEU A 403 30.24 -10.37 1.32
C LEU A 403 30.33 -10.55 2.84
N PHE A 404 29.32 -10.10 3.57
CA PHE A 404 29.25 -10.06 5.02
C PHE A 404 28.01 -10.77 5.51
N PHE A 405 28.15 -11.64 6.50
CA PHE A 405 27.04 -12.28 7.19
C PHE A 405 26.86 -11.67 8.58
N PHE A 406 25.63 -11.37 8.96
CA PHE A 406 25.35 -10.81 10.29
C PHE A 406 25.84 -11.73 11.40
N SER A 407 25.80 -13.06 11.21
CA SER A 407 26.33 -14.05 12.16
C SER A 407 27.79 -13.78 12.57
N ASP A 408 28.60 -13.27 11.66
CA ASP A 408 30.01 -12.99 11.90
C ASP A 408 30.22 -11.68 12.66
N TYR A 409 29.21 -10.81 12.69
CA TYR A 409 29.24 -9.47 13.26
C TYR A 409 28.34 -9.30 14.50
N VAL A 410 27.58 -10.34 14.91
CA VAL A 410 26.60 -10.26 15.99
C VAL A 410 27.22 -9.77 17.31
N TYR A 411 28.40 -10.22 17.66
CA TYR A 411 29.09 -9.80 18.87
C TYR A 411 29.63 -8.37 18.76
N TYR A 412 30.10 -7.96 17.59
CA TYR A 412 30.52 -6.57 17.35
C TYR A 412 29.32 -5.63 17.42
N ALA A 413 28.16 -6.04 16.89
CA ALA A 413 26.93 -5.27 17.01
C ALA A 413 26.52 -5.12 18.49
N LEU A 414 26.67 -6.17 19.32
CA LEU A 414 26.45 -6.08 20.76
C LEU A 414 27.41 -5.09 21.42
N LEU A 415 28.71 -5.14 21.12
CA LEU A 415 29.71 -4.21 21.65
C LEU A 415 29.45 -2.76 21.20
N ASP A 416 28.90 -2.58 20.02
CA ASP A 416 28.57 -1.26 19.47
C ASP A 416 27.47 -0.55 20.27
N HIS A 417 26.56 -1.30 20.92
CA HIS A 417 25.51 -0.77 21.79
C HIS A 417 25.98 -0.39 23.19
N VAL A 418 27.24 -0.69 23.55
CA VAL A 418 27.80 -0.22 24.83
C VAL A 418 28.08 1.28 24.73
N GLU A 419 27.37 2.10 25.49
CA GLU A 419 27.50 3.57 25.44
C GLU A 419 28.88 4.03 25.88
N ASP A 420 29.34 3.54 27.03
CA ASP A 420 30.67 3.87 27.56
C ASP A 420 31.72 2.85 27.06
N LYS A 421 32.40 3.23 25.98
CA LYS A 421 33.44 2.37 25.38
C LYS A 421 34.62 2.14 26.33
N SER A 422 34.83 2.96 27.37
CA SER A 422 35.90 2.76 28.35
C SER A 422 35.69 1.48 29.17
N LEU A 423 34.42 1.09 29.43
CA LEU A 423 34.08 -0.16 30.10
C LEU A 423 34.61 -1.40 29.36
N LEU A 424 34.63 -1.35 28.02
CA LEU A 424 35.16 -2.47 27.22
C LEU A 424 36.64 -2.74 27.53
N SER A 425 37.41 -1.71 27.79
CA SER A 425 38.82 -1.86 28.15
C SER A 425 39.01 -2.54 29.52
N PHE A 426 38.07 -2.32 30.46
CA PHE A 426 38.08 -3.00 31.79
C PHE A 426 37.69 -4.47 31.72
N ILE A 427 36.83 -4.84 30.78
CA ILE A 427 36.37 -6.23 30.60
C ILE A 427 37.47 -7.08 29.95
N ARG A 428 38.36 -6.48 29.22
CA ARG A 428 39.44 -7.16 28.50
C ARG A 428 40.43 -7.81 29.47
N HIS A 429 40.74 -9.09 29.22
CA HIS A 429 41.65 -9.84 30.09
C HIS A 429 43.05 -9.22 30.12
N PRO A 430 43.69 -9.03 31.30
CA PRO A 430 44.95 -8.35 31.43
C PRO A 430 46.14 -9.03 30.68
N ALA A 431 46.03 -10.34 30.42
CA ALA A 431 47.03 -11.07 29.64
C ALA A 431 47.32 -10.45 28.25
N LEU A 432 46.30 -9.82 27.62
CA LEU A 432 46.49 -9.19 26.30
C LEU A 432 47.51 -8.03 26.39
N ASP A 433 47.33 -7.16 27.39
CA ASP A 433 48.26 -6.01 27.57
C ASP A 433 49.66 -6.47 27.98
N THR A 434 49.75 -7.49 28.84
CA THR A 434 51.01 -8.12 29.23
C THR A 434 51.75 -8.66 28.00
N LEU A 435 51.07 -9.35 27.11
CA LEU A 435 51.68 -9.91 25.91
C LEU A 435 52.05 -8.83 24.88
N ILE A 436 51.21 -7.81 24.70
CA ILE A 436 51.51 -6.67 23.81
C ILE A 436 52.80 -5.96 24.27
N HIS A 437 52.94 -5.76 25.58
CA HIS A 437 54.14 -5.13 26.15
C HIS A 437 55.37 -6.03 25.95
N TYR A 438 55.23 -7.32 26.29
CA TYR A 438 56.34 -8.30 26.14
C TYR A 438 56.78 -8.43 24.68
N ASP A 439 55.86 -8.54 23.75
CA ASP A 439 56.18 -8.67 22.31
C ASP A 439 56.90 -7.42 21.77
N ARG A 440 56.58 -6.22 22.27
CA ARG A 440 57.28 -4.97 21.92
C ARG A 440 58.72 -4.97 22.43
N GLU A 441 58.97 -5.46 23.65
CA GLU A 441 60.32 -5.45 24.24
C GLU A 441 61.19 -6.57 23.70
N LYS A 442 60.64 -7.73 23.40
CA LYS A 442 61.41 -8.94 23.03
C LYS A 442 61.30 -9.28 21.55
N SER A 443 60.61 -8.48 20.76
CA SER A 443 60.28 -8.81 19.36
C SER A 443 59.72 -10.21 19.19
N ALA A 444 58.82 -10.60 20.14
CA ALA A 444 58.14 -11.88 20.14
C ALA A 444 56.78 -11.76 19.43
N GLU A 445 56.13 -12.86 19.20
CA GLU A 445 54.78 -12.94 18.56
C GLU A 445 53.79 -13.71 19.42
N LEU A 446 53.87 -13.55 20.75
CA LEU A 446 53.08 -14.31 21.70
C LEU A 446 51.63 -13.86 21.69
N TYR A 447 51.36 -12.56 21.54
CA TYR A 447 49.99 -12.03 21.39
C TYR A 447 49.29 -12.67 20.18
N GLN A 448 49.96 -12.69 19.02
CA GLN A 448 49.38 -13.31 17.82
C GLN A 448 49.23 -14.82 17.98
N THR A 449 50.16 -15.48 18.67
CA THR A 449 50.06 -16.91 18.96
C THR A 449 48.85 -17.21 19.86
N LEU A 450 48.62 -16.44 20.93
CA LEU A 450 47.49 -16.58 21.81
C LEU A 450 46.17 -16.31 21.05
N ARG A 451 46.14 -15.28 20.22
CA ARG A 451 44.98 -14.94 19.38
C ARG A 451 44.55 -16.12 18.50
N VAL A 452 45.50 -16.71 17.77
CA VAL A 452 45.20 -17.86 16.88
C VAL A 452 44.87 -19.10 17.70
N PHE A 453 45.55 -19.33 18.82
CA PHE A 453 45.27 -20.45 19.71
C PHE A 453 43.85 -20.40 20.31
N THR A 454 43.43 -19.22 20.75
CA THR A 454 42.05 -18.95 21.21
C THR A 454 41.05 -19.17 20.11
N LYS A 455 41.32 -18.70 18.90
CA LYS A 455 40.46 -18.86 17.73
C LYS A 455 40.34 -20.33 17.28
N CYS A 456 41.36 -21.14 17.53
CA CYS A 456 41.33 -22.59 17.30
C CYS A 456 40.76 -23.38 18.48
N GLY A 457 40.07 -22.73 19.45
CA GLY A 457 39.49 -23.40 20.61
C GLY A 457 40.53 -24.12 21.49
N PHE A 458 41.71 -23.53 21.65
CA PHE A 458 42.86 -24.09 22.40
C PHE A 458 43.44 -25.39 21.80
N ASN A 459 43.20 -25.61 20.48
CA ASN A 459 43.73 -26.78 19.76
C ASN A 459 45.12 -26.49 19.20
N LYS A 460 46.18 -27.11 19.80
CA LYS A 460 47.55 -26.91 19.42
C LYS A 460 47.89 -27.35 17.99
N ALA A 461 47.26 -28.42 17.50
CA ALA A 461 47.48 -28.92 16.13
C ALA A 461 46.94 -27.92 15.10
N HIS A 462 45.69 -27.51 15.22
CA HIS A 462 45.09 -26.50 14.31
C HIS A 462 45.82 -25.14 14.40
N THR A 463 46.35 -24.78 15.59
CA THR A 463 47.10 -23.57 15.77
C THR A 463 48.42 -23.62 15.00
N SER A 464 49.14 -24.78 15.06
CA SER A 464 50.38 -24.97 14.32
C SER A 464 50.20 -24.88 12.80
N GLU A 465 49.12 -25.46 12.28
CA GLU A 465 48.73 -25.36 10.87
C GLU A 465 48.48 -23.91 10.45
N ARG A 466 47.66 -23.19 11.24
CA ARG A 466 47.29 -21.79 10.93
C ARG A 466 48.44 -20.79 11.04
N LEU A 467 49.39 -21.03 11.95
CA LEU A 467 50.59 -20.19 12.11
C LEU A 467 51.73 -20.60 11.20
N PHE A 468 51.60 -21.72 10.48
CA PHE A 468 52.70 -22.32 9.70
C PHE A 468 53.96 -22.58 10.57
N LEU A 469 53.74 -23.02 11.83
CA LEU A 469 54.81 -23.30 12.78
C LEU A 469 54.85 -24.78 13.13
N HIS A 470 56.05 -25.29 13.49
CA HIS A 470 56.14 -26.64 14.02
C HIS A 470 55.40 -26.76 15.36
N ARG A 471 54.78 -27.90 15.63
CA ARG A 471 54.02 -28.14 16.85
C ARG A 471 54.84 -27.86 18.15
N ASN A 472 56.12 -28.20 18.16
CA ASN A 472 56.97 -27.93 19.32
C ASN A 472 57.16 -26.41 19.56
N THR A 473 57.22 -25.61 18.52
CA THR A 473 57.31 -24.15 18.65
C THR A 473 56.03 -23.58 19.25
N VAL A 474 54.86 -24.08 18.80
CA VAL A 474 53.57 -23.67 19.37
C VAL A 474 53.48 -24.08 20.83
N ASN A 475 53.85 -25.33 21.20
CA ASN A 475 53.89 -25.76 22.59
C ASN A 475 54.78 -24.88 23.45
N TYR A 476 55.98 -24.56 22.97
CA TYR A 476 56.92 -23.66 23.67
C TYR A 476 56.32 -22.28 23.89
N ARG A 477 55.75 -21.68 22.84
CA ARG A 477 55.12 -20.35 22.92
C ARG A 477 53.91 -20.35 23.89
N ILE A 478 53.11 -21.40 23.91
CA ILE A 478 51.97 -21.54 24.84
C ILE A 478 52.46 -21.62 26.29
N ALA A 479 53.46 -22.48 26.59
CA ALA A 479 54.03 -22.55 27.93
C ALA A 479 54.67 -21.22 28.37
N GLN A 480 55.28 -20.49 27.44
CA GLN A 480 55.82 -19.14 27.68
C GLN A 480 54.69 -18.14 28.00
N ILE A 481 53.56 -18.17 27.27
CA ILE A 481 52.38 -17.34 27.54
C ILE A 481 51.84 -17.61 28.93
N GLU A 482 51.64 -18.90 29.29
CA GLU A 482 51.18 -19.31 30.64
C GLU A 482 52.09 -18.76 31.72
N SER A 483 53.38 -18.89 31.56
CA SER A 483 54.40 -18.40 32.53
C SER A 483 54.41 -16.86 32.64
N ILE A 484 54.33 -16.12 31.53
CA ILE A 484 54.41 -14.67 31.54
C ILE A 484 53.10 -14.06 32.10
N CYS A 485 51.96 -14.62 31.72
CA CYS A 485 50.65 -14.08 32.11
C CYS A 485 50.10 -14.66 33.41
N GLY A 486 50.71 -15.74 33.96
CA GLY A 486 50.23 -16.40 35.16
C GLY A 486 48.86 -17.06 34.97
N ILE A 487 48.56 -17.62 33.80
CA ILE A 487 47.27 -18.20 33.44
C ILE A 487 47.40 -19.67 33.07
N ASP A 488 46.32 -20.43 33.25
CA ASP A 488 46.21 -21.82 32.82
C ASP A 488 45.28 -21.95 31.62
N LEU A 489 45.90 -22.14 30.43
CA LEU A 489 45.18 -22.23 29.15
C LEU A 489 44.46 -23.57 28.94
N SER A 490 44.33 -24.40 29.98
CA SER A 490 43.55 -25.63 29.93
C SER A 490 42.08 -25.44 30.34
N THR A 491 41.73 -24.31 30.94
CA THR A 491 40.39 -24.05 31.48
C THR A 491 39.42 -23.47 30.45
N THR A 492 38.16 -23.96 30.46
CA THR A 492 37.11 -23.52 29.53
C THR A 492 36.66 -22.07 29.80
N GLU A 493 36.63 -21.66 31.08
CA GLU A 493 36.23 -20.29 31.47
C GLU A 493 37.22 -19.27 30.92
N LEU A 494 38.50 -19.57 30.91
CA LEU A 494 39.54 -18.69 30.35
C LEU A 494 39.42 -18.59 28.83
N LEU A 495 39.03 -19.68 28.15
CA LEU A 495 38.77 -19.67 26.71
C LEU A 495 37.72 -18.59 26.32
N PHE A 496 36.60 -18.59 26.99
CA PHE A 496 35.54 -17.60 26.75
C PHE A 496 36.00 -16.17 27.05
N SER A 497 36.68 -15.98 28.21
CA SER A 497 37.22 -14.67 28.59
C SER A 497 38.22 -14.11 27.56
N LEU A 498 39.11 -14.94 27.05
CA LEU A 498 40.06 -14.56 26.02
C LEU A 498 39.39 -14.32 24.67
N GLN A 499 38.39 -15.15 24.28
CA GLN A 499 37.62 -14.91 23.05
C GLN A 499 36.92 -13.56 23.09
N LEU A 500 36.23 -13.26 24.21
CA LEU A 500 35.57 -11.96 24.41
C LEU A 500 36.62 -10.83 24.38
N SER A 501 37.79 -11.02 25.02
CA SER A 501 38.84 -10.00 25.06
C SER A 501 39.41 -9.70 23.68
N PHE A 502 39.63 -10.71 22.82
CA PHE A 502 40.08 -10.50 21.44
C PHE A 502 38.99 -9.89 20.58
N LEU A 503 37.68 -10.19 20.81
CA LEU A 503 36.58 -9.51 20.15
C LEU A 503 36.54 -8.01 20.51
N ILE A 504 36.67 -7.69 21.81
CA ILE A 504 36.75 -6.31 22.30
C ILE A 504 37.98 -5.60 21.70
N ASP A 505 39.14 -6.24 21.72
CA ASP A 505 40.38 -5.69 21.18
C ASP A 505 40.26 -5.41 19.66
N GLY A 506 39.66 -6.34 18.94
CA GLY A 506 39.33 -6.18 17.53
C GLY A 506 38.38 -5.01 17.27
N TYR A 507 37.34 -4.88 18.09
CA TYR A 507 36.37 -3.79 18.00
C TYR A 507 37.03 -2.43 18.26
N LEU A 508 37.80 -2.30 19.35
CA LEU A 508 38.47 -1.04 19.74
C LEU A 508 39.55 -0.61 18.73
N ASN A 509 40.22 -1.56 18.11
CA ASN A 509 41.29 -1.31 17.14
C ASN A 509 40.80 -1.31 15.67
N ASN A 510 39.52 -1.48 15.44
CA ASN A 510 38.93 -1.56 14.10
C ASN A 510 39.50 -2.69 13.23
N VAL A 511 39.77 -3.83 13.81
CA VAL A 511 40.34 -5.02 13.14
C VAL A 511 39.52 -6.25 13.54
N ALA A 512 38.89 -6.94 12.57
CA ALA A 512 38.12 -8.12 12.86
C ALA A 512 38.97 -9.23 13.53
N PHE A 513 38.41 -9.85 14.60
CA PHE A 513 39.00 -10.97 15.32
C PHE A 513 38.93 -12.26 14.52
#